data_8bb58e892726393996fe66741d5914ae
#
_entry.id   8bb58e892726393996fe66741d5914ae
#
_cell.length_a   1.000
_cell.length_b   1.000
_cell.length_c   1.000
_cell.angle_alpha   90.00
_cell.angle_beta   90.00
_cell.angle_gamma   90.00
#
_symmetry.space_group_name_H-M   'P 1'
#
loop_
_entity.id
_entity.type
_entity.pdbx_description
1 polymer ?
#
loop_
_entity_poly.entity_id
_entity_poly.type
_entity_poly.pdbx_seq_one_letter_code
_entity_poly.pdbx_strand_id
1 'polypeptide(L)' 'MEIRKYLHDLSNALNAAKINAYLLRRMHGDQLDKETADGLDSALLDAERLVGEFHRKVHANVSQEQAHA' A
#
# COMPACT_ATOMS: atom_id res chain seq x y z
N MET A 1 -8.91 6.92 18.03
CA MET A 1 -8.49 6.87 16.60
C MET A 1 -9.30 5.80 15.90
N GLU A 2 -9.88 6.14 14.79
CA GLU A 2 -10.61 5.16 14.01
C GLU A 2 -9.68 4.43 13.05
N ILE A 3 -9.58 3.13 13.22
CA ILE A 3 -8.64 2.30 12.47
C ILE A 3 -9.00 2.22 10.99
N ARG A 4 -10.30 2.24 10.66
CA ARG A 4 -10.74 2.20 9.27
C ARG A 4 -10.31 3.44 8.49
N LYS A 5 -10.47 4.59 9.12
CA LYS A 5 -10.02 5.84 8.51
C LYS A 5 -8.52 5.85 8.30
N TYR A 6 -7.78 5.35 9.29
CA TYR A 6 -6.33 5.27 9.19
C TYR A 6 -5.91 4.37 8.03
N LEU A 7 -6.55 3.21 7.90
CA LEU A 7 -6.27 2.29 6.79
C LEU A 7 -6.63 2.90 5.44
N HIS A 8 -7.73 3.63 5.38
CA HIS A 8 -8.13 4.31 4.14
C HIS A 8 -7.08 5.35 3.73
N ASP A 9 -6.63 6.16 4.68
CA ASP A 9 -5.61 7.16 4.42
C ASP A 9 -4.29 6.52 4.02
N LEU A 10 -3.91 5.43 4.67
CA LEU A 10 -2.69 4.70 4.36
C LEU A 10 -2.75 4.10 2.95
N SER A 11 -3.89 3.52 2.58
CA SER A 11 -4.10 2.98 1.24
C SER A 11 -4.02 4.07 0.17
N ASN A 12 -4.59 5.23 0.45
CA ASN A 12 -4.51 6.38 -0.46
C ASN A 12 -3.08 6.86 -0.62
N ALA A 13 -2.32 6.94 0.48
CA ALA A 13 -0.92 7.35 0.43
C ALA A 13 -0.08 6.35 -0.38
N LEU A 14 -0.33 5.07 -0.19
CA LEU A 14 0.37 4.03 -0.92
C LEU A 14 0.05 4.08 -2.40
N ASN A 15 -1.22 4.29 -2.74
CA ASN A 15 -1.64 4.43 -4.12
C ASN A 15 -0.97 5.64 -4.79
N ALA A 16 -0.90 6.76 -4.09
CA ALA A 16 -0.20 7.95 -4.59
C ALA A 16 1.28 7.66 -4.82
N ALA A 17 1.92 6.92 -3.91
CA ALA A 17 3.31 6.55 -4.05
C ALA A 17 3.53 5.66 -5.29
N LYS A 18 2.62 4.74 -5.56
CA LYS A 18 2.68 3.89 -6.75
C LYS A 18 2.59 4.71 -8.04
N ILE A 19 1.66 5.65 -8.08
CA ILE A 19 1.48 6.51 -9.24
C ILE A 19 2.73 7.36 -9.46
N ASN A 20 3.27 7.92 -8.40
CA ASN A 20 4.48 8.74 -8.49
C ASN A 20 5.69 7.91 -8.93
N ALA A 21 5.82 6.69 -8.44
CA ALA A 21 6.89 5.79 -8.86
C ALA A 21 6.77 5.44 -10.35
N TYR A 22 5.54 5.19 -10.80
CA TYR A 22 5.28 4.92 -12.21
C TYR A 22 5.66 6.11 -13.08
N LEU A 23 5.28 7.33 -12.67
CA LEU A 23 5.61 8.54 -13.41
C LEU A 23 7.11 8.79 -13.44
N LEU A 24 7.78 8.59 -12.32
CA LEU A 24 9.23 8.73 -12.25
C LEU A 24 9.92 7.79 -13.23
N ARG A 25 9.48 6.55 -13.26
CA ARG A 25 10.02 5.54 -14.16
C ARG A 25 9.79 5.90 -15.62
N ARG A 26 8.61 6.39 -15.93
CA ARG A 26 8.25 6.76 -17.30
C ARG A 26 9.01 8.00 -17.79
N MET A 27 9.17 8.99 -16.90
CA MET A 27 9.80 10.25 -17.27
C MET A 27 11.33 10.22 -17.20
N HIS A 28 11.87 9.45 -16.28
CA HIS A 28 13.30 9.43 -15.97
C HIS A 28 13.89 8.01 -15.93
N GLY A 29 13.25 7.08 -16.62
CA GLY A 29 13.69 5.68 -16.60
C GLY A 29 15.13 5.49 -17.02
N ASP A 30 15.60 6.28 -17.98
CA ASP A 30 16.97 6.21 -18.47
C ASP A 30 18.01 6.61 -17.43
N GLN A 31 17.58 7.41 -16.45
CA GLN A 31 18.46 7.92 -15.40
C GLN A 31 18.41 7.07 -14.15
N LEU A 32 17.42 6.17 -14.06
CA LEU A 32 17.28 5.29 -12.90
C LEU A 32 18.13 4.06 -13.07
N ASP A 33 18.91 3.73 -12.05
CA ASP A 33 19.61 2.48 -11.97
C ASP A 33 18.58 1.34 -11.92
N LYS A 34 18.84 0.27 -12.67
CA LYS A 34 17.92 -0.88 -12.74
C LYS A 34 17.67 -1.48 -11.35
N GLU A 35 18.73 -1.63 -10.58
CA GLU A 35 18.63 -2.19 -9.24
C GLU A 35 17.76 -1.33 -8.33
N THR A 36 17.93 -0.02 -8.41
CA THR A 36 17.12 0.93 -7.65
C THR A 36 15.66 0.88 -8.07
N ALA A 37 15.41 0.85 -9.38
CA ALA A 37 14.05 0.78 -9.91
C ALA A 37 13.36 -0.52 -9.49
N ASP A 38 14.06 -1.64 -9.60
CA ASP A 38 13.52 -2.95 -9.19
C ASP A 38 13.26 -2.99 -7.69
N GLY A 39 14.15 -2.40 -6.88
CA GLY A 39 13.98 -2.31 -5.44
C GLY A 39 12.77 -1.49 -5.06
N LEU A 40 12.54 -0.40 -5.76
CA LEU A 40 11.36 0.45 -5.53
C LEU A 40 10.07 -0.32 -5.83
N ASP A 41 10.02 -1.02 -6.95
CA ASP A 41 8.86 -1.81 -7.33
C ASP A 41 8.58 -2.91 -6.30
N SER A 42 9.61 -3.63 -5.88
CA SER A 42 9.48 -4.68 -4.88
C SER A 42 8.98 -4.13 -3.55
N ALA A 43 9.52 -2.99 -3.11
CA ALA A 43 9.10 -2.37 -1.86
C ALA A 43 7.64 -1.95 -1.90
N LEU A 44 7.20 -1.40 -3.03
CA LEU A 44 5.80 -0.99 -3.19
C LEU A 44 4.86 -2.20 -3.20
N LEU A 45 5.25 -3.28 -3.88
CA LEU A 45 4.45 -4.50 -3.90
C LEU A 45 4.33 -5.12 -2.50
N ASP A 46 5.44 -5.15 -1.76
CA ASP A 46 5.44 -5.66 -0.39
C ASP A 46 4.55 -4.81 0.51
N ALA A 47 4.64 -3.49 0.37
CA ALA A 47 3.82 -2.57 1.16
C ALA A 47 2.33 -2.77 0.85
N GLU A 48 1.98 -2.92 -0.42
CA GLU A 48 0.60 -3.20 -0.82
C GLU A 48 0.09 -4.49 -0.19
N ARG A 49 0.90 -5.53 -0.23
CA ARG A 49 0.54 -6.82 0.33
C ARG A 49 0.30 -6.72 1.83
N LEU A 50 1.20 -6.05 2.55
CA LEU A 50 1.07 -5.89 3.99
C LEU A 50 -0.15 -5.07 4.38
N VAL A 51 -0.41 -3.99 3.66
CA VAL A 51 -1.60 -3.17 3.91
C VAL A 51 -2.86 -3.98 3.64
N GLY A 52 -2.88 -4.75 2.57
CA GLY A 52 -4.01 -5.60 2.23
C GLY A 52 -4.27 -6.68 3.28
N GLU A 53 -3.22 -7.32 3.79
CA GLU A 53 -3.35 -8.31 4.85
C GLU A 53 -3.88 -7.69 6.14
N PHE A 54 -3.34 -6.54 6.51
CA PHE A 54 -3.78 -5.83 7.71
C PHE A 54 -5.26 -5.41 7.58
N HIS A 55 -5.64 -4.92 6.42
CA HIS A 55 -7.01 -4.53 6.14
C HIS A 55 -7.97 -5.71 6.33
N ARG A 56 -7.59 -6.88 5.82
CA ARG A 56 -8.42 -8.08 5.98
C ARG A 56 -8.54 -8.51 7.43
N LYS A 57 -7.46 -8.41 8.21
CA LYS A 57 -7.49 -8.75 9.63
C LYS A 57 -8.39 -7.82 10.42
N VAL A 58 -8.30 -6.53 10.15
CA VAL A 58 -9.16 -5.54 10.82
C VAL A 58 -10.62 -5.79 10.47
N HIS A 59 -10.90 -6.07 9.20
CA HIS A 59 -12.26 -6.33 8.74
C HIS A 59 -12.83 -7.60 9.38
N ALA A 60 -12.04 -8.65 9.49
CA ALA A 60 -12.44 -9.89 10.12
C ALA A 60 -12.74 -9.67 11.61
N ASN A 61 -11.91 -8.91 12.31
CA ASN A 61 -12.13 -8.60 13.73
C ASN A 61 -13.41 -7.83 13.94
N VAL A 62 -13.68 -6.86 13.09
CA VAL A 62 -14.93 -6.07 13.17
C VAL A 62 -16.14 -6.97 12.96
N SER A 63 -16.06 -7.88 11.99
CA SER A 63 -17.13 -8.84 11.72
C SER A 63 -17.38 -9.77 12.90
N GLN A 64 -16.31 -10.23 13.55
CA GLN A 64 -16.42 -11.09 14.73
C GLN A 64 -17.05 -10.35 15.91
N GLU A 65 -16.66 -9.11 16.12
CA GLU A 65 -17.26 -8.29 17.18
C GLU A 65 -18.75 -8.09 16.95
N GLN A 66 -19.15 -7.84 15.73
CA GLN A 66 -20.56 -7.69 15.37
C GLN A 66 -21.33 -8.99 15.57
N ALA A 67 -20.70 -10.12 15.30
CA ALA A 67 -21.34 -11.42 15.49
C ALA A 67 -21.62 -11.72 16.97
N HIS A 68 -20.81 -11.20 17.86
CA HIS A 68 -21.00 -11.39 19.30
C HIS A 68 -21.97 -10.40 19.94
N ALA A 69 -22.28 -9.37 19.23
CA ALA A 69 -23.25 -8.39 19.71
C ALA A 69 -24.66 -8.87 19.46
#